data_39aa503ce9a4a0a8c5ec2f502d30681d
#
_entry.id   39aa503ce9a4a0a8c5ec2f502d30681d
#
_cell.length_a   1.000
_cell.length_b   1.000
_cell.length_c   1.000
_cell.angle_alpha   90.00
_cell.angle_beta   90.00
_cell.angle_gamma   90.00
#
_symmetry.space_group_name_H-M   'P 1'
#
loop_
_entity.id
_entity.type
_entity.pdbx_description
1 polymer ?
#
loop_
_entity_poly.entity_id
_entity_poly.type
_entity_poly.pdbx_seq_one_letter_code
_entity_poly.pdbx_strand_id
1 'polypeptide(L)'
;MLTKFGFYGASCYDWLLYSAKVLKNCGMDVILIDMSENKSLSYAIPDIPGVKNQVIDYMGCSFATSIPKDAEDAYDTAFIYLGDTVNPSIHFDYTFCVTDCELHSMKPRIQLWEKITALDYAPSQKMICSSESGADEIDPDEEFTTDCPHLIILGPMAESKYRYIAGQYSVDSKSCNAVDLDEGNMDCRISCQYDTVVRFSKISDSFKDLITKLCFTALGDTRDYKNFKKAFKKAERGK
;
A
#
# COMPACT_ATOMS: atom_id res chain seq x y z
N MET A 1 -19.03 4.68 -4.03
CA MET A 1 -18.07 5.81 -3.93
C MET A 1 -16.68 5.21 -3.94
N LEU A 2 -15.80 5.64 -4.84
CA LEU A 2 -14.45 5.10 -5.00
C LEU A 2 -13.55 5.56 -3.86
N THR A 3 -12.97 4.62 -3.10
CA THR A 3 -11.95 4.91 -2.09
C THR A 3 -10.58 4.94 -2.76
N LYS A 4 -9.84 6.04 -2.60
CA LYS A 4 -8.55 6.29 -3.27
C LYS A 4 -7.39 6.19 -2.27
N PHE A 5 -6.49 5.28 -2.51
CA PHE A 5 -5.27 5.07 -1.73
C PHE A 5 -4.07 5.54 -2.55
N GLY A 6 -3.33 6.54 -2.06
CA GLY A 6 -2.12 7.07 -2.70
C GLY A 6 -0.86 6.45 -2.13
N PHE A 7 0.03 5.94 -3.00
CA PHE A 7 1.29 5.31 -2.61
C PHE A 7 2.47 6.05 -3.23
N TYR A 8 3.36 6.53 -2.38
CA TYR A 8 4.56 7.27 -2.75
C TYR A 8 5.82 6.49 -2.36
N GLY A 9 6.94 6.83 -2.95
CA GLY A 9 8.26 6.35 -2.57
C GLY A 9 8.69 5.07 -3.27
N ALA A 10 9.22 4.11 -2.50
CA ALA A 10 9.77 2.87 -3.03
C ALA A 10 8.70 2.00 -3.68
N SER A 11 9.12 1.17 -4.66
CA SER A 11 8.22 0.25 -5.33
C SER A 11 7.65 -0.78 -4.35
N CYS A 12 6.33 -0.81 -4.27
CA CYS A 12 5.54 -1.71 -3.41
C CYS A 12 4.50 -2.50 -4.22
N TYR A 13 4.80 -2.81 -5.49
CA TYR A 13 3.85 -3.46 -6.41
C TYR A 13 3.33 -4.79 -5.88
N ASP A 14 4.14 -5.56 -5.17
CA ASP A 14 3.78 -6.82 -4.52
C ASP A 14 2.71 -6.60 -3.44
N TRP A 15 2.90 -5.62 -2.56
CA TRP A 15 1.89 -5.26 -1.56
C TRP A 15 0.55 -4.89 -2.22
N LEU A 16 0.59 -4.01 -3.23
CA LEU A 16 -0.61 -3.57 -3.94
C LEU A 16 -1.30 -4.73 -4.67
N LEU A 17 -0.52 -5.54 -5.39
CA LEU A 17 -1.02 -6.66 -6.17
C LEU A 17 -1.66 -7.74 -5.27
N TYR A 18 -1.00 -8.09 -4.14
CA TYR A 18 -1.53 -9.08 -3.21
C TYR A 18 -2.81 -8.57 -2.55
N SER A 19 -2.84 -7.32 -2.10
CA SER A 19 -4.02 -6.70 -1.51
C SER A 19 -5.19 -6.63 -2.50
N ALA A 20 -4.94 -6.20 -3.73
CA ALA A 20 -5.96 -6.19 -4.79
C ALA A 20 -6.54 -7.59 -5.04
N LYS A 21 -5.68 -8.63 -5.06
CA LYS A 21 -6.12 -10.02 -5.24
C LYS A 21 -7.00 -10.51 -4.09
N VAL A 22 -6.66 -10.16 -2.85
CA VAL A 22 -7.48 -10.48 -1.67
C VAL A 22 -8.83 -9.78 -1.75
N LEU A 23 -8.85 -8.48 -2.01
CA LEU A 23 -10.06 -7.67 -2.11
C LEU A 23 -10.98 -8.16 -3.24
N LYS A 24 -10.41 -8.50 -4.40
CA LYS A 24 -11.17 -9.12 -5.51
C LYS A 24 -11.83 -10.43 -5.08
N ASN A 25 -11.12 -11.27 -4.31
CA ASN A 25 -11.69 -12.49 -3.76
C ASN A 25 -12.75 -12.23 -2.66
N CYS A 26 -12.76 -11.04 -2.05
CA CYS A 26 -13.82 -10.58 -1.17
C CYS A 26 -15.05 -10.05 -1.94
N GLY A 27 -14.94 -9.88 -3.26
CA GLY A 27 -16.02 -9.39 -4.12
C GLY A 27 -15.96 -7.90 -4.43
N MET A 28 -14.85 -7.21 -4.11
CA MET A 28 -14.65 -5.81 -4.44
C MET A 28 -14.10 -5.63 -5.86
N ASP A 29 -14.50 -4.58 -6.53
CA ASP A 29 -13.89 -4.14 -7.77
C ASP A 29 -12.73 -3.17 -7.48
N VAL A 30 -11.50 -3.63 -7.77
CA VAL A 30 -10.25 -2.92 -7.44
C VAL A 30 -9.47 -2.61 -8.70
N ILE A 31 -8.95 -1.38 -8.80
CA ILE A 31 -8.05 -0.97 -9.86
C ILE A 31 -6.68 -0.55 -9.31
N LEU A 32 -5.63 -1.02 -9.97
CA LEU A 32 -4.24 -0.64 -9.73
C LEU A 32 -3.81 0.39 -10.78
N ILE A 33 -3.38 1.58 -10.35
CA ILE A 33 -3.04 2.68 -11.25
C ILE A 33 -1.59 3.08 -11.04
N ASP A 34 -0.76 2.95 -12.08
CA ASP A 34 0.64 3.36 -12.05
C ASP A 34 0.83 4.72 -12.72
N MET A 35 0.91 5.76 -11.89
CA MET A 35 1.19 7.13 -12.31
C MET A 35 2.65 7.53 -12.09
N SER A 36 3.50 6.61 -11.62
CA SER A 36 4.93 6.86 -11.42
C SER A 36 5.66 7.10 -12.74
N GLU A 37 6.76 7.83 -12.69
CA GLU A 37 7.58 8.10 -13.88
C GLU A 37 8.22 6.84 -14.44
N ASN A 38 8.69 5.96 -13.56
CA ASN A 38 9.39 4.72 -13.92
C ASN A 38 8.46 3.54 -14.23
N LYS A 39 7.14 3.71 -14.07
CA LYS A 39 6.12 2.68 -14.33
C LYS A 39 6.44 1.34 -13.67
N SER A 40 6.91 1.36 -12.41
CA SER A 40 7.40 0.16 -11.73
C SER A 40 6.33 -0.90 -11.47
N LEU A 41 5.07 -0.50 -11.33
CA LEU A 41 3.94 -1.41 -11.20
C LEU A 41 3.69 -2.18 -12.52
N SER A 42 3.99 -1.57 -13.66
CA SER A 42 3.81 -2.19 -14.97
C SER A 42 4.73 -3.39 -15.21
N TYR A 43 5.85 -3.51 -14.47
CA TYR A 43 6.70 -4.70 -14.54
C TYR A 43 6.04 -5.98 -14.01
N ALA A 44 4.98 -5.86 -13.23
CA ALA A 44 4.16 -6.99 -12.79
C ALA A 44 3.08 -7.38 -13.83
N ILE A 45 2.99 -6.65 -14.95
CA ILE A 45 1.98 -6.84 -16.00
C ILE A 45 2.71 -7.07 -17.31
N PRO A 46 2.28 -8.03 -18.16
CA PRO A 46 2.88 -8.19 -19.47
C PRO A 46 2.71 -6.92 -20.31
N ASP A 47 3.79 -6.50 -20.96
CA ASP A 47 3.74 -5.39 -21.89
C ASP A 47 2.84 -5.76 -23.09
N ILE A 48 1.70 -5.11 -23.21
CA ILE A 48 0.77 -5.32 -24.33
C ILE A 48 1.01 -4.21 -25.35
N PRO A 49 1.68 -4.51 -26.48
CA PRO A 49 1.98 -3.50 -27.49
C PRO A 49 0.69 -2.81 -28.01
N GLY A 50 0.70 -1.49 -28.03
CA GLY A 50 -0.39 -0.70 -28.62
C GLY A 50 -1.50 -0.28 -27.63
N VAL A 51 -1.47 -0.74 -26.39
CA VAL A 51 -2.44 -0.37 -25.37
C VAL A 51 -1.92 0.83 -24.55
N LYS A 52 -2.22 2.04 -25.01
CA LYS A 52 -1.98 3.25 -24.22
C LYS A 52 -3.28 3.75 -23.63
N ASN A 53 -3.28 4.07 -22.33
CA ASN A 53 -4.42 4.65 -21.59
C ASN A 53 -5.69 3.78 -21.54
N GLN A 54 -5.55 2.47 -21.62
CA GLN A 54 -6.67 1.53 -21.44
C GLN A 54 -6.53 0.79 -20.11
N VAL A 55 -7.67 0.34 -19.59
CA VAL A 55 -7.68 -0.59 -18.47
C VAL A 55 -7.35 -1.98 -19.00
N ILE A 56 -6.41 -2.64 -18.36
CA ILE A 56 -5.97 -4.00 -18.69
C ILE A 56 -6.38 -4.92 -17.54
N ASP A 57 -7.14 -5.96 -17.83
CA ASP A 57 -7.41 -7.02 -16.87
C ASP A 57 -6.33 -8.09 -16.97
N TYR A 58 -5.57 -8.26 -15.88
CA TYR A 58 -4.52 -9.25 -15.80
C TYR A 58 -4.51 -9.92 -14.43
N MET A 59 -4.39 -11.23 -14.39
CA MET A 59 -4.42 -12.04 -13.16
C MET A 59 -5.66 -11.79 -12.26
N GLY A 60 -6.77 -11.32 -12.87
CA GLY A 60 -8.00 -10.97 -12.18
C GLY A 60 -7.93 -9.64 -11.42
N CYS A 61 -6.99 -8.77 -11.76
CA CYS A 61 -6.91 -7.39 -11.29
C CYS A 61 -6.96 -6.45 -12.50
N SER A 62 -7.55 -5.28 -12.31
CA SER A 62 -7.60 -4.22 -13.32
C SER A 62 -6.42 -3.27 -13.14
N PHE A 63 -5.75 -2.92 -14.25
CA PHE A 63 -4.58 -2.03 -14.27
C PHE A 63 -4.77 -0.88 -15.24
N ALA A 64 -4.25 0.30 -14.85
CA ALA A 64 -4.23 1.48 -15.71
C ALA A 64 -2.96 2.31 -15.46
N THR A 65 -2.61 3.21 -16.40
CA THR A 65 -1.51 4.19 -16.26
C THR A 65 -1.99 5.61 -15.99
N SER A 66 -3.31 5.77 -15.93
CA SER A 66 -4.01 7.01 -15.57
C SER A 66 -5.36 6.67 -14.97
N ILE A 67 -5.95 7.59 -14.22
CA ILE A 67 -7.28 7.38 -13.63
C ILE A 67 -8.31 7.35 -14.77
N PRO A 68 -9.06 6.23 -14.96
CA PRO A 68 -10.13 6.15 -15.94
C PRO A 68 -11.24 7.16 -15.63
N LYS A 69 -11.92 7.67 -16.66
CA LYS A 69 -13.00 8.66 -16.48
C LYS A 69 -14.22 8.11 -15.74
N ASP A 70 -14.44 6.82 -15.86
CA ASP A 70 -15.53 6.06 -15.27
C ASP A 70 -15.12 5.29 -14.01
N ALA A 71 -13.92 5.59 -13.45
CA ALA A 71 -13.38 4.87 -12.30
C ALA A 71 -14.33 4.90 -11.08
N GLU A 72 -15.00 6.03 -10.84
CA GLU A 72 -15.92 6.20 -9.70
C GLU A 72 -17.18 5.33 -9.77
N ASP A 73 -17.58 4.97 -10.98
CA ASP A 73 -18.75 4.10 -11.22
C ASP A 73 -18.37 2.62 -11.35
N ALA A 74 -17.12 2.34 -11.77
CA ALA A 74 -16.67 0.99 -12.13
C ALA A 74 -15.93 0.27 -11.00
N TYR A 75 -15.40 1.00 -10.00
CA TYR A 75 -14.54 0.43 -8.95
C TYR A 75 -14.94 0.90 -7.56
N ASP A 76 -14.75 0.02 -6.58
CA ASP A 76 -14.92 0.32 -5.15
C ASP A 76 -13.64 0.95 -4.58
N THR A 77 -12.48 0.50 -5.06
CA THR A 77 -11.16 0.89 -4.54
C THR A 77 -10.16 1.12 -5.66
N ALA A 78 -9.38 2.20 -5.56
CA ALA A 78 -8.24 2.48 -6.42
C ALA A 78 -6.94 2.55 -5.61
N PHE A 79 -5.95 1.74 -5.95
CA PHE A 79 -4.57 1.84 -5.47
C PHE A 79 -3.74 2.59 -6.50
N ILE A 80 -3.32 3.81 -6.17
CA ILE A 80 -2.65 4.73 -7.09
C ILE A 80 -1.19 4.90 -6.66
N TYR A 81 -0.27 4.36 -7.44
CA TYR A 81 1.16 4.46 -7.20
C TYR A 81 1.76 5.65 -7.97
N LEU A 82 2.43 6.56 -7.23
CA LEU A 82 2.98 7.81 -7.75
C LEU A 82 4.53 7.83 -7.75
N GLY A 83 5.18 6.88 -7.09
CA GLY A 83 6.64 6.92 -6.91
C GLY A 83 7.05 8.15 -6.10
N ASP A 84 8.04 8.90 -6.58
CA ASP A 84 8.56 10.09 -5.90
C ASP A 84 7.88 11.39 -6.31
N THR A 85 6.89 11.32 -7.20
CA THR A 85 6.22 12.50 -7.77
C THR A 85 4.99 12.86 -6.96
N VAL A 86 5.01 14.03 -6.32
CA VAL A 86 3.83 14.55 -5.62
C VAL A 86 2.89 15.21 -6.60
N ASN A 87 1.63 14.77 -6.63
CA ASN A 87 0.59 15.36 -7.47
C ASN A 87 -0.52 15.98 -6.61
N PRO A 88 -0.51 17.30 -6.38
CA PRO A 88 -1.47 17.97 -5.52
C PRO A 88 -2.89 18.04 -6.09
N SER A 89 -3.08 17.64 -7.35
CA SER A 89 -4.39 17.66 -8.01
C SER A 89 -5.23 16.43 -7.70
N ILE A 90 -4.66 15.41 -7.07
CA ILE A 90 -5.36 14.18 -6.71
C ILE A 90 -5.57 14.17 -5.21
N HIS A 91 -6.82 14.09 -4.79
CA HIS A 91 -7.16 13.87 -3.40
C HIS A 91 -7.23 12.37 -3.11
N PHE A 92 -6.61 11.95 -2.01
CA PHE A 92 -6.60 10.57 -1.53
C PHE A 92 -7.32 10.49 -0.18
N ASP A 93 -8.06 9.40 0.04
CA ASP A 93 -8.66 9.10 1.33
C ASP A 93 -7.60 8.58 2.31
N TYR A 94 -6.61 7.84 1.77
CA TYR A 94 -5.48 7.31 2.53
C TYR A 94 -4.18 7.52 1.76
N THR A 95 -3.12 7.91 2.47
CA THR A 95 -1.82 8.21 1.86
C THR A 95 -0.71 7.43 2.54
N PHE A 96 0.16 6.81 1.73
CA PHE A 96 1.28 6.00 2.18
C PHE A 96 2.58 6.47 1.53
N CYS A 97 3.63 6.60 2.34
CA CYS A 97 4.99 6.77 1.86
C CYS A 97 5.79 5.51 2.18
N VAL A 98 6.25 4.81 1.16
CA VAL A 98 6.97 3.54 1.28
C VAL A 98 8.46 3.77 1.13
N THR A 99 9.26 3.20 2.02
CA THR A 99 10.73 3.21 1.95
C THR A 99 11.28 1.83 2.27
N ASP A 100 12.52 1.57 1.84
CA ASP A 100 13.30 0.45 2.39
C ASP A 100 14.03 0.88 3.67
N CYS A 101 14.74 -0.05 4.30
CA CYS A 101 15.46 0.18 5.55
C CYS A 101 16.87 0.80 5.39
N GLU A 102 17.32 1.05 4.15
CA GLU A 102 18.63 1.61 3.91
C GLU A 102 18.63 3.14 4.06
N LEU A 103 19.59 3.67 4.78
CA LEU A 103 19.62 5.09 5.16
C LEU A 103 19.63 6.04 3.95
N HIS A 104 20.28 5.66 2.85
CA HIS A 104 20.36 6.47 1.64
C HIS A 104 19.00 6.54 0.89
N SER A 105 18.20 5.50 0.98
CA SER A 105 16.84 5.46 0.42
C SER A 105 15.83 6.12 1.36
N MET A 106 15.99 5.88 2.66
CA MET A 106 15.06 6.34 3.70
C MET A 106 15.03 7.87 3.84
N LYS A 107 16.19 8.53 3.83
CA LYS A 107 16.25 9.99 3.99
C LYS A 107 15.44 10.76 2.96
N PRO A 108 15.58 10.52 1.64
CA PRO A 108 14.76 11.19 0.63
C PRO A 108 13.26 10.89 0.81
N ARG A 109 12.91 9.68 1.25
CA ARG A 109 11.51 9.27 1.44
C ARG A 109 10.87 9.92 2.66
N ILE A 110 11.62 10.12 3.73
CA ILE A 110 11.14 10.90 4.88
C ILE A 110 10.89 12.35 4.47
N GLN A 111 11.78 12.96 3.68
CA GLN A 111 11.55 14.30 3.14
C GLN A 111 10.33 14.36 2.21
N LEU A 112 10.08 13.29 1.45
CA LEU A 112 8.88 13.15 0.65
C LEU A 112 7.63 13.04 1.53
N TRP A 113 7.67 12.22 2.57
CA TRP A 113 6.60 12.09 3.56
C TRP A 113 6.28 13.42 4.26
N GLU A 114 7.30 14.19 4.68
CA GLU A 114 7.13 15.52 5.23
C GLU A 114 6.43 16.48 4.27
N LYS A 115 6.80 16.45 2.98
CA LYS A 115 6.15 17.25 1.93
C LYS A 115 4.69 16.86 1.73
N ILE A 116 4.38 15.58 1.69
CA ILE A 116 3.00 15.06 1.56
C ILE A 116 2.18 15.50 2.76
N THR A 117 2.70 15.32 3.97
CA THR A 117 2.06 15.76 5.21
C THR A 117 1.75 17.26 5.20
N ALA A 118 2.65 18.08 4.68
CA ALA A 118 2.44 19.53 4.60
C ALA A 118 1.39 19.94 3.55
N LEU A 119 1.15 19.13 2.52
CA LEU A 119 0.16 19.41 1.47
C LEU A 119 -1.25 18.95 1.86
N ASP A 120 -1.36 17.75 2.38
CA ASP A 120 -2.65 17.14 2.71
C ASP A 120 -3.24 17.70 4.01
N TYR A 121 -2.40 18.20 4.90
CA TYR A 121 -2.79 18.71 6.23
C TYR A 121 -2.43 20.18 6.42
N ALA A 122 -2.68 21.04 5.40
CA ALA A 122 -2.64 22.49 5.58
C ALA A 122 -3.55 22.91 6.76
N PRO A 123 -3.18 23.89 7.60
CA PRO A 123 -3.54 24.06 9.02
C PRO A 123 -4.98 24.44 9.34
N SER A 124 -5.98 23.84 8.70
CA SER A 124 -7.38 23.99 9.10
C SER A 124 -7.77 23.11 10.30
N GLN A 125 -6.98 22.12 10.65
CA GLN A 125 -7.19 21.24 11.80
C GLN A 125 -5.86 20.86 12.46
N LYS A 126 -5.27 21.79 13.25
CA LYS A 126 -4.33 21.42 14.30
C LYS A 126 -5.07 20.66 15.39
N MET A 127 -5.36 19.39 15.21
CA MET A 127 -5.50 18.50 16.36
C MET A 127 -4.09 18.17 16.84
N ILE A 128 -3.77 18.71 17.99
CA ILE A 128 -2.60 18.36 18.81
C ILE A 128 -2.75 16.87 19.13
N CYS A 129 -1.98 16.01 18.48
CA CYS A 129 -1.82 14.64 18.92
C CYS A 129 -1.16 14.68 20.29
N SER A 130 -1.97 14.53 21.34
CA SER A 130 -1.47 14.38 22.70
C SER A 130 -0.72 13.06 22.78
N SER A 131 0.58 13.15 23.01
CA SER A 131 1.46 12.03 23.30
C SER A 131 1.09 11.44 24.66
N GLU A 132 0.24 10.44 24.68
CA GLU A 132 0.16 9.52 25.83
C GLU A 132 0.97 8.28 25.47
N SER A 133 2.10 8.15 26.16
CA SER A 133 3.01 7.02 26.12
C SER A 133 2.36 5.81 26.79
N GLY A 134 1.72 4.96 26.00
CA GLY A 134 1.38 3.59 26.36
C GLY A 134 1.98 2.68 25.32
N ALA A 135 2.86 1.77 25.74
CA ALA A 135 3.34 0.69 24.88
C ALA A 135 2.22 -0.36 24.82
N ASP A 136 1.18 -0.07 24.03
CA ASP A 136 0.14 -1.03 23.74
C ASP A 136 0.59 -1.89 22.55
N GLU A 137 0.42 -3.20 22.68
CA GLU A 137 0.57 -4.14 21.58
C GLU A 137 -0.31 -3.66 20.43
N ILE A 138 0.29 -3.51 19.23
CA ILE A 138 -0.43 -3.10 18.03
C ILE A 138 -1.44 -4.21 17.74
N ASP A 139 -2.72 -3.90 17.86
CA ASP A 139 -3.80 -4.80 17.47
C ASP A 139 -3.69 -5.02 15.94
N PRO A 140 -3.44 -6.25 15.46
CA PRO A 140 -3.34 -6.52 14.02
C PRO A 140 -4.64 -6.22 13.26
N ASP A 141 -5.75 -6.03 13.96
CA ASP A 141 -7.05 -5.67 13.40
C ASP A 141 -7.24 -4.13 13.27
N GLU A 142 -6.25 -3.32 13.66
CA GLU A 142 -6.34 -1.86 13.59
C GLU A 142 -6.22 -1.37 12.13
N GLU A 143 -7.19 -0.58 11.70
CA GLU A 143 -7.20 0.03 10.36
C GLU A 143 -6.18 1.15 10.23
N PHE A 144 -5.81 1.51 9.00
CA PHE A 144 -5.12 2.76 8.75
C PHE A 144 -6.08 3.94 9.00
N THR A 145 -5.55 5.01 9.57
CA THR A 145 -6.33 6.22 9.84
C THR A 145 -6.27 7.18 8.66
N THR A 146 -7.26 8.03 8.52
CA THR A 146 -7.29 9.11 7.50
C THR A 146 -6.59 10.38 7.99
N ASP A 147 -6.20 10.43 9.27
CA ASP A 147 -5.77 11.67 9.94
C ASP A 147 -4.34 12.11 9.57
N CYS A 148 -3.54 11.20 9.02
CA CYS A 148 -2.16 11.51 8.63
C CYS A 148 -1.64 10.51 7.58
N PRO A 149 -0.66 10.90 6.74
CA PRO A 149 0.04 9.98 5.87
C PRO A 149 0.83 8.93 6.67
N HIS A 150 0.79 7.67 6.23
CA HIS A 150 1.51 6.57 6.87
C HIS A 150 2.88 6.38 6.23
N LEU A 151 3.92 6.22 7.07
CA LEU A 151 5.25 5.81 6.64
C LEU A 151 5.38 4.30 6.78
N ILE A 152 5.65 3.61 5.68
CA ILE A 152 5.84 2.16 5.63
C ILE A 152 7.31 1.85 5.33
N ILE A 153 7.98 1.14 6.24
CA ILE A 153 9.38 0.76 6.11
C ILE A 153 9.44 -0.74 5.81
N LEU A 154 9.91 -1.09 4.61
CA LEU A 154 10.03 -2.47 4.15
C LEU A 154 11.48 -2.95 4.26
N GLY A 155 11.73 -4.03 4.96
CA GLY A 155 13.07 -4.64 5.03
C GLY A 155 13.36 -5.30 6.38
N PRO A 156 14.47 -6.04 6.50
CA PRO A 156 14.87 -6.69 7.73
C PRO A 156 15.29 -5.65 8.77
N MET A 157 14.35 -5.23 9.60
CA MET A 157 14.60 -4.19 10.60
C MET A 157 14.09 -4.60 11.98
N ALA A 158 14.99 -4.60 12.97
CA ALA A 158 14.61 -4.82 14.35
C ALA A 158 13.74 -3.66 14.88
N GLU A 159 12.74 -3.97 15.69
CA GLU A 159 11.81 -3.00 16.29
C GLU A 159 12.49 -1.83 16.98
N SER A 160 13.63 -2.07 17.66
CA SER A 160 14.41 -1.02 18.31
C SER A 160 14.95 0.03 17.34
N LYS A 161 15.34 -0.37 16.11
CA LYS A 161 15.79 0.57 15.06
C LYS A 161 14.64 1.38 14.50
N TYR A 162 13.48 0.76 14.35
CA TYR A 162 12.27 1.42 13.93
C TYR A 162 11.86 2.55 14.88
N ARG A 163 11.80 2.28 16.18
CA ARG A 163 11.50 3.29 17.23
C ARG A 163 12.52 4.43 17.23
N TYR A 164 13.80 4.11 17.00
CA TYR A 164 14.87 5.10 16.90
C TYR A 164 14.64 6.03 15.69
N ILE A 165 14.28 5.50 14.53
CA ILE A 165 14.04 6.29 13.31
C ILE A 165 12.81 7.18 13.49
N ALA A 166 11.69 6.62 13.96
CA ALA A 166 10.49 7.39 14.24
C ALA A 166 10.79 8.56 15.20
N GLY A 167 11.56 8.31 16.27
CA GLY A 167 11.97 9.36 17.22
C GLY A 167 12.89 10.43 16.62
N GLN A 168 13.81 10.05 15.72
CA GLN A 168 14.72 11.01 15.09
C GLN A 168 14.05 11.97 14.12
N TYR A 169 13.01 11.50 13.43
CA TYR A 169 12.32 12.28 12.39
C TYR A 169 10.95 12.79 12.82
N SER A 170 10.65 12.73 14.13
CA SER A 170 9.36 13.17 14.68
C SER A 170 8.14 12.51 14.00
N VAL A 171 8.33 11.31 13.48
CA VAL A 171 7.24 10.51 12.91
C VAL A 171 6.49 9.88 14.07
N ASP A 172 5.18 10.09 14.12
CA ASP A 172 4.34 9.43 15.12
C ASP A 172 4.43 7.91 14.95
N SER A 173 4.63 7.19 16.05
CA SER A 173 4.72 5.74 16.05
C SER A 173 3.46 5.06 15.48
N LYS A 174 2.30 5.69 15.61
CA LYS A 174 1.02 5.21 15.04
C LYS A 174 0.98 5.33 13.51
N SER A 175 1.70 6.32 12.96
CA SER A 175 1.76 6.57 11.51
C SER A 175 2.91 5.85 10.82
N CYS A 176 3.74 5.11 11.56
CA CYS A 176 4.90 4.44 11.03
C CYS A 176 4.82 2.93 11.29
N ASN A 177 4.92 2.13 10.24
CA ASN A 177 4.88 0.68 10.30
C ASN A 177 6.16 0.11 9.68
N ALA A 178 6.89 -0.71 10.44
CA ALA A 178 8.03 -1.46 9.94
C ALA A 178 7.60 -2.90 9.66
N VAL A 179 7.95 -3.38 8.49
CA VAL A 179 7.58 -4.71 8.01
C VAL A 179 8.83 -5.51 7.71
N ASP A 180 9.01 -6.62 8.42
CA ASP A 180 10.11 -7.53 8.21
C ASP A 180 9.88 -8.35 6.94
N LEU A 181 10.80 -8.22 5.98
CA LEU A 181 10.81 -8.99 4.74
C LEU A 181 11.85 -10.11 4.85
N ASP A 182 11.43 -11.33 4.60
CA ASP A 182 12.27 -12.52 4.54
C ASP A 182 12.58 -12.96 3.09
N GLU A 183 13.33 -14.06 2.94
CA GLU A 183 13.65 -14.62 1.62
C GLU A 183 12.40 -15.02 0.84
N GLY A 184 11.37 -15.50 1.53
CA GLY A 184 10.09 -15.89 0.92
C GLY A 184 9.35 -14.70 0.29
N ASN A 185 9.47 -13.51 0.89
CA ASN A 185 8.93 -12.28 0.30
C ASN A 185 9.63 -11.97 -1.03
N MET A 186 10.96 -12.08 -1.08
CA MET A 186 11.72 -11.83 -2.30
C MET A 186 11.41 -12.84 -3.39
N ASP A 187 11.33 -14.13 -3.05
CA ASP A 187 10.93 -15.19 -3.98
C ASP A 187 9.56 -14.91 -4.58
N CYS A 188 8.56 -14.59 -3.76
CA CYS A 188 7.21 -14.27 -4.22
C CYS A 188 7.19 -13.02 -5.11
N ARG A 189 7.94 -11.98 -4.71
CA ARG A 189 8.07 -10.73 -5.46
C ARG A 189 8.66 -10.93 -6.85
N ILE A 190 9.73 -11.73 -6.96
CA ILE A 190 10.35 -12.07 -8.25
C ILE A 190 9.41 -12.94 -9.09
N SER A 191 8.81 -13.96 -8.48
CA SER A 191 7.89 -14.87 -9.20
C SER A 191 6.71 -14.11 -9.81
N CYS A 192 6.16 -13.10 -9.16
CA CYS A 192 5.07 -12.30 -9.71
C CYS A 192 5.42 -11.56 -11.01
N GLN A 193 6.71 -11.34 -11.30
CA GLN A 193 7.16 -10.69 -12.55
C GLN A 193 7.24 -11.66 -13.72
N TYR A 194 7.38 -12.96 -13.45
CA TYR A 194 7.62 -13.99 -14.47
C TYR A 194 6.48 -15.00 -14.58
N ASP A 195 5.71 -15.17 -13.52
CA ASP A 195 4.59 -16.10 -13.49
C ASP A 195 3.31 -15.42 -13.97
N THR A 196 2.43 -16.21 -14.59
CA THR A 196 1.07 -15.76 -14.95
C THR A 196 0.08 -15.85 -13.79
N VAL A 197 0.55 -16.17 -12.59
CA VAL A 197 -0.28 -16.37 -11.39
C VAL A 197 0.36 -15.70 -10.19
N VAL A 198 -0.37 -14.80 -9.55
CA VAL A 198 0.04 -14.19 -8.28
C VAL A 198 -0.05 -15.22 -7.15
N ARG A 199 1.07 -15.54 -6.51
CA ARG A 199 1.14 -16.42 -5.34
C ARG A 199 2.02 -15.79 -4.28
N PHE A 200 1.57 -15.78 -3.02
CA PHE A 200 2.32 -15.19 -1.92
C PHE A 200 2.26 -15.98 -0.61
N SER A 201 2.09 -17.30 -0.70
CA SER A 201 1.98 -18.16 0.49
C SER A 201 3.25 -18.25 1.35
N LYS A 202 4.39 -17.81 0.82
CA LYS A 202 5.69 -17.87 1.49
C LYS A 202 6.15 -16.53 2.08
N ILE A 203 5.34 -15.49 2.02
CA ILE A 203 5.70 -14.19 2.61
C ILE A 203 5.67 -14.23 4.14
N SER A 204 6.41 -13.33 4.77
CA SER A 204 6.47 -13.18 6.23
C SER A 204 5.11 -12.86 6.84
N ASP A 205 4.93 -13.18 8.11
CA ASP A 205 3.66 -12.91 8.79
C ASP A 205 3.44 -11.39 8.93
N SER A 206 4.49 -10.59 9.22
CA SER A 206 4.39 -9.13 9.27
C SER A 206 3.94 -8.52 7.93
N PHE A 207 4.33 -9.12 6.80
CA PHE A 207 3.85 -8.65 5.50
C PHE A 207 2.40 -9.07 5.23
N LYS A 208 1.97 -10.25 5.73
CA LYS A 208 0.55 -10.65 5.70
C LYS A 208 -0.31 -9.71 6.53
N ASP A 209 0.18 -9.29 7.69
CA ASP A 209 -0.50 -8.33 8.56
C ASP A 209 -0.64 -6.98 7.86
N LEU A 210 0.40 -6.50 7.17
CA LEU A 210 0.33 -5.28 6.35
C LEU A 210 -0.73 -5.37 5.25
N ILE A 211 -0.80 -6.52 4.52
CA ILE A 211 -1.84 -6.78 3.52
C ILE A 211 -3.22 -6.79 4.16
N THR A 212 -3.35 -7.46 5.31
CA THR A 212 -4.61 -7.58 6.06
C THR A 212 -5.10 -6.19 6.48
N LYS A 213 -4.22 -5.37 7.05
CA LYS A 213 -4.53 -4.01 7.49
C LYS A 213 -5.03 -3.14 6.32
N LEU A 214 -4.33 -3.16 5.17
CA LEU A 214 -4.77 -2.43 3.97
C LEU A 214 -6.13 -2.91 3.46
N CYS A 215 -6.33 -4.23 3.42
CA CYS A 215 -7.60 -4.80 2.98
C CYS A 215 -8.74 -4.46 3.94
N PHE A 216 -8.53 -4.47 5.24
CA PHE A 216 -9.55 -4.09 6.22
C PHE A 216 -9.92 -2.63 6.11
N THR A 217 -8.93 -1.76 5.91
CA THR A 217 -9.16 -0.33 5.65
C THR A 217 -10.02 -0.14 4.39
N ALA A 218 -9.75 -0.89 3.32
CA ALA A 218 -10.52 -0.81 2.08
C ALA A 218 -11.95 -1.38 2.20
N LEU A 219 -12.13 -2.43 3.00
CA LEU A 219 -13.44 -3.05 3.25
C LEU A 219 -14.33 -2.20 4.18
N GLY A 220 -13.73 -1.43 5.08
CA GLY A 220 -14.46 -0.60 6.05
C GLY A 220 -15.54 -1.38 6.79
N ASP A 221 -16.75 -0.81 6.91
CA ASP A 221 -17.88 -1.43 7.61
C ASP A 221 -18.45 -2.69 6.95
N THR A 222 -18.04 -2.99 5.69
CA THR A 222 -18.53 -4.18 4.96
C THR A 222 -17.77 -5.45 5.31
N ARG A 223 -16.88 -5.42 6.31
CA ARG A 223 -16.03 -6.53 6.71
C ARG A 223 -16.83 -7.76 7.17
N ASP A 224 -16.58 -8.88 6.50
CA ASP A 224 -16.91 -10.22 6.98
C ASP A 224 -15.60 -10.99 7.20
N TYR A 225 -15.16 -11.08 8.46
CA TYR A 225 -13.91 -11.72 8.85
C TYR A 225 -13.79 -13.17 8.36
N LYS A 226 -14.90 -13.92 8.35
CA LYS A 226 -14.92 -15.31 7.87
C LYS A 226 -14.73 -15.40 6.37
N ASN A 227 -15.36 -14.48 5.63
CA ASN A 227 -15.20 -14.40 4.19
C ASN A 227 -13.79 -13.93 3.83
N PHE A 228 -13.28 -12.92 4.54
CA PHE A 228 -11.91 -12.41 4.37
C PHE A 228 -10.86 -13.52 4.52
N LYS A 229 -10.90 -14.31 5.61
CA LYS A 229 -9.94 -15.44 5.80
C LYS A 229 -9.97 -16.44 4.64
N LYS A 230 -11.14 -16.72 4.07
CA LYS A 230 -11.26 -17.59 2.88
C LYS A 230 -10.68 -16.94 1.64
N ALA A 231 -10.99 -15.66 1.42
CA ALA A 231 -10.50 -14.86 0.30
C ALA A 231 -8.97 -14.75 0.33
N PHE A 232 -8.40 -14.46 1.51
CA PHE A 232 -6.96 -14.38 1.72
C PHE A 232 -6.27 -15.71 1.39
N LYS A 233 -6.72 -16.83 1.97
CA LYS A 233 -6.17 -18.17 1.67
C LYS A 233 -6.30 -18.56 0.20
N LYS A 234 -7.35 -18.11 -0.48
CA LYS A 234 -7.54 -18.33 -1.91
C LYS A 234 -6.51 -17.53 -2.71
N ALA A 235 -6.32 -16.25 -2.36
CA ALA A 235 -5.33 -15.37 -3.00
C ALA A 235 -3.90 -15.87 -2.80
N GLU A 236 -3.50 -16.29 -1.57
CA GLU A 236 -2.18 -16.86 -1.30
C GLU A 236 -1.81 -18.00 -2.25
N ARG A 237 -2.79 -18.80 -2.66
CA ARG A 237 -2.63 -19.96 -3.55
C ARG A 237 -2.72 -19.60 -5.04
N GLY A 238 -2.91 -18.33 -5.37
CA GLY A 238 -3.06 -17.86 -6.74
C GLY A 238 -4.39 -18.20 -7.41
N LYS A 239 -5.45 -18.30 -6.63
CA LYS A 239 -6.80 -18.62 -7.09
C LYS A 239 -7.72 -17.39 -7.01
#